data_c93d17826f6809148f0a2a4d9f85fa5f
#
_entry.id   c93d17826f6809148f0a2a4d9f85fa5f
#
_cell.length_a   1.000
_cell.length_b   1.000
_cell.length_c   1.000
_cell.angle_alpha   90.00
_cell.angle_beta   90.00
_cell.angle_gamma   90.00
#
_symmetry.space_group_name_H-M   'P 1'
#
loop_
_entity.id
_entity.type
_entity.pdbx_description
1 polymer ?
#
loop_
_entity_poly.entity_id
_entity_poly.type
_entity_poly.pdbx_seq_one_letter_code
_entity_poly.pdbx_strand_id
1 'polypeptide(L)'
;MRSGFPYPFLTTEAVAPVLAEHANDEIRETVVKGVQRGEVVIAIGYSEPDAGTDLASLKTRAERDGDHWIINGQKMWTSLANYADYVWLAARTDQNAEKPHRGLTMFLVPTDFEGFSHTPVRTMGVRTNATFYSDIRLPDKYRVGEVNGGWKLITGQLNHERLSLVTHGQVAALYEAVCQWAADTPAAGGKLLEQPWVQANLARVKTGLEVVKLICWKQAWSMDQDALGMAEASMAKVYGTEFFVELYRLLLEVMGQAGTIVSDSPGAILQGKLEFRYRVGSVLTFGGGANEVQRDIIAMAGLWMPRTR
;
A
#
# COMPACT_ATOMS: atom_id res chain seq x y z
N MET A 1 -7.09 12.70 9.10
CA MET A 1 -7.89 11.64 9.74
C MET A 1 -7.69 11.67 11.25
N ARG A 2 -8.38 12.61 11.90
CA ARG A 2 -8.33 12.75 13.37
C ARG A 2 -9.13 11.67 14.10
N SER A 3 -10.08 11.01 13.41
CA SER A 3 -10.96 9.99 14.00
C SER A 3 -10.28 8.68 14.35
N GLY A 4 -9.10 8.41 13.79
CA GLY A 4 -8.43 7.09 13.93
C GLY A 4 -9.20 5.93 13.29
N PHE A 5 -10.24 6.22 12.51
CA PHE A 5 -11.02 5.19 11.84
C PHE A 5 -10.18 4.51 10.74
N PRO A 6 -10.04 3.17 10.77
CA PRO A 6 -9.37 2.45 9.69
C PRO A 6 -10.23 2.54 8.42
N TYR A 7 -9.63 2.96 7.32
CA TYR A 7 -10.29 2.95 6.02
C TYR A 7 -9.46 2.12 5.02
N PRO A 8 -10.12 1.45 4.07
CA PRO A 8 -9.45 0.58 3.13
C PRO A 8 -8.77 1.39 2.00
N PHE A 9 -7.65 2.05 2.30
CA PHE A 9 -6.97 2.96 1.37
C PHE A 9 -6.60 2.29 0.03
N LEU A 10 -6.30 0.99 0.02
CA LEU A 10 -6.06 0.23 -1.21
C LEU A 10 -7.30 0.23 -2.12
N THR A 11 -8.48 0.13 -1.52
CA THR A 11 -9.75 0.22 -2.25
C THR A 11 -10.00 1.63 -2.77
N THR A 12 -9.97 2.63 -1.87
CA THR A 12 -10.44 3.99 -2.15
C THR A 12 -9.45 4.84 -2.94
N GLU A 13 -8.16 4.70 -2.65
CA GLU A 13 -7.13 5.58 -3.19
C GLU A 13 -6.28 4.90 -4.29
N ALA A 14 -6.25 3.57 -4.33
CA ALA A 14 -5.43 2.87 -5.30
C ALA A 14 -6.25 2.23 -6.44
N VAL A 15 -7.29 1.43 -6.13
CA VAL A 15 -8.03 0.67 -7.14
C VAL A 15 -9.21 1.46 -7.71
N ALA A 16 -10.01 2.12 -6.87
CA ALA A 16 -11.22 2.81 -7.31
C ALA A 16 -10.97 3.89 -8.39
N PRO A 17 -9.91 4.70 -8.34
CA PRO A 17 -9.60 5.65 -9.41
C PRO A 17 -9.38 4.96 -10.77
N VAL A 18 -8.67 3.84 -10.79
CA VAL A 18 -8.41 3.06 -12.03
C VAL A 18 -9.70 2.44 -12.57
N LEU A 19 -10.58 1.94 -11.69
CA LEU A 19 -11.89 1.44 -12.11
C LEU A 19 -12.77 2.56 -12.67
N ALA A 20 -12.75 3.73 -12.06
CA ALA A 20 -13.52 4.89 -12.55
C ALA A 20 -13.14 5.30 -13.97
N GLU A 21 -11.85 5.18 -14.32
CA GLU A 21 -11.33 5.53 -15.63
C GLU A 21 -11.50 4.41 -16.68
N HIS A 22 -11.22 3.15 -16.29
CA HIS A 22 -11.00 2.06 -17.25
C HIS A 22 -12.03 0.94 -17.22
N ALA A 23 -12.92 0.89 -16.21
CA ALA A 23 -13.97 -0.12 -16.14
C ALA A 23 -15.16 0.23 -17.06
N ASN A 24 -15.99 -0.77 -17.34
CA ASN A 24 -17.25 -0.58 -18.02
C ASN A 24 -18.29 0.14 -17.13
N ASP A 25 -19.40 0.58 -17.74
CA ASP A 25 -20.43 1.34 -17.04
C ASP A 25 -21.05 0.57 -15.88
N GLU A 26 -21.27 -0.74 -16.02
CA GLU A 26 -21.85 -1.56 -14.95
C GLU A 26 -20.96 -1.58 -13.70
N ILE A 27 -19.64 -1.77 -13.86
CA ILE A 27 -18.68 -1.73 -12.74
C ILE A 27 -18.60 -0.33 -12.15
N ARG A 28 -18.61 0.72 -12.99
CA ARG A 28 -18.63 2.10 -12.48
C ARG A 28 -19.86 2.39 -11.62
N GLU A 29 -21.03 2.00 -12.07
CA GLU A 29 -22.28 2.26 -11.38
C GLU A 29 -22.45 1.42 -10.10
N THR A 30 -22.02 0.18 -10.12
CA THR A 30 -22.21 -0.72 -8.98
C THR A 30 -21.03 -0.70 -8.01
N VAL A 31 -19.82 -0.94 -8.50
CA VAL A 31 -18.64 -1.13 -7.66
C VAL A 31 -18.03 0.21 -7.23
N VAL A 32 -17.74 1.11 -8.19
CA VAL A 32 -17.10 2.40 -7.85
C VAL A 32 -18.01 3.25 -6.96
N LYS A 33 -19.31 3.32 -7.27
CA LYS A 33 -20.27 4.01 -6.39
C LYS A 33 -20.44 3.31 -5.05
N GLY A 34 -20.35 1.97 -5.01
CA GLY A 34 -20.34 1.20 -3.76
C GLY A 34 -19.12 1.54 -2.89
N VAL A 35 -17.93 1.67 -3.50
CA VAL A 35 -16.73 2.15 -2.80
C VAL A 35 -16.91 3.55 -2.22
N GLN A 36 -17.48 4.47 -3.01
CA GLN A 36 -17.77 5.86 -2.54
C GLN A 36 -18.72 5.90 -1.35
N ARG A 37 -19.68 4.97 -1.27
CA ARG A 37 -20.59 4.84 -0.12
C ARG A 37 -20.00 4.05 1.05
N GLY A 38 -18.80 3.47 0.89
CA GLY A 38 -18.17 2.60 1.90
C GLY A 38 -18.79 1.21 2.02
N GLU A 39 -19.52 0.76 1.01
CA GLU A 39 -20.23 -0.52 0.96
C GLU A 39 -19.40 -1.63 0.30
N VAL A 40 -18.37 -1.28 -0.47
CA VAL A 40 -17.52 -2.21 -1.23
C VAL A 40 -16.07 -2.09 -0.82
N VAL A 41 -15.46 -3.23 -0.55
CA VAL A 41 -14.03 -3.38 -0.26
C VAL A 41 -13.36 -4.21 -1.37
N ILE A 42 -12.22 -3.73 -1.87
CA ILE A 42 -11.45 -4.39 -2.93
C ILE A 42 -10.06 -4.72 -2.39
N ALA A 43 -9.66 -5.98 -2.46
CA ALA A 43 -8.30 -6.43 -2.20
C ALA A 43 -7.47 -6.44 -3.49
N ILE A 44 -6.14 -6.43 -3.37
CA ILE A 44 -5.22 -6.47 -4.51
C ILE A 44 -4.56 -7.85 -4.59
N GLY A 45 -4.76 -8.55 -5.71
CA GLY A 45 -4.19 -9.86 -6.02
C GLY A 45 -3.09 -9.76 -7.06
N TYR A 46 -1.87 -9.35 -6.64
CA TYR A 46 -0.72 -9.19 -7.52
C TYR A 46 0.34 -10.27 -7.29
N SER A 47 1.01 -10.18 -6.14
CA SER A 47 2.14 -11.06 -5.81
C SER A 47 1.76 -12.53 -5.73
N GLU A 48 2.68 -13.39 -6.10
CA GLU A 48 2.61 -14.84 -5.97
C GLU A 48 3.78 -15.34 -5.12
N PRO A 49 3.80 -16.58 -4.66
CA PRO A 49 4.94 -17.11 -3.91
C PRO A 49 6.29 -16.90 -4.62
N ASP A 50 6.32 -17.01 -5.97
CA ASP A 50 7.52 -16.89 -6.79
C ASP A 50 7.61 -15.54 -7.56
N ALA A 51 6.62 -14.67 -7.46
CA ALA A 51 6.55 -13.40 -8.20
C ALA A 51 6.11 -12.25 -7.30
N GLY A 52 7.07 -11.46 -6.84
CA GLY A 52 6.84 -10.27 -6.02
C GLY A 52 7.46 -9.03 -6.68
N THR A 53 8.75 -8.80 -6.49
CA THR A 53 9.49 -7.70 -7.13
C THR A 53 9.46 -7.80 -8.65
N ASP A 54 9.66 -8.99 -9.21
CA ASP A 54 9.41 -9.27 -10.62
C ASP A 54 7.95 -9.69 -10.84
N LEU A 55 7.05 -8.72 -10.72
CA LEU A 55 5.61 -8.95 -10.88
C LEU A 55 5.26 -9.44 -12.28
N ALA A 56 6.04 -9.06 -13.28
CA ALA A 56 5.80 -9.49 -14.66
C ALA A 56 5.93 -11.01 -14.86
N SER A 57 6.58 -11.72 -13.94
CA SER A 57 6.76 -13.18 -13.99
C SER A 57 5.58 -13.97 -13.40
N LEU A 58 4.50 -13.32 -12.97
CA LEU A 58 3.32 -13.98 -12.38
C LEU A 58 2.76 -15.09 -13.29
N LYS A 59 2.24 -16.16 -12.64
CA LYS A 59 1.80 -17.40 -13.30
C LYS A 59 0.30 -17.63 -13.23
N THR A 60 -0.45 -16.94 -12.35
CA THR A 60 -1.92 -17.00 -12.34
C THR A 60 -2.42 -16.72 -13.74
N ARG A 61 -3.18 -17.66 -14.31
CA ARG A 61 -3.63 -17.61 -15.71
C ARG A 61 -5.12 -17.35 -15.82
N ALA A 62 -5.50 -16.73 -16.92
CA ALA A 62 -6.89 -16.60 -17.34
C ALA A 62 -6.99 -17.02 -18.81
N GLU A 63 -7.73 -18.08 -19.07
CA GLU A 63 -7.94 -18.65 -20.40
C GLU A 63 -9.33 -18.31 -20.88
N ARG A 64 -9.47 -17.89 -22.14
CA ARG A 64 -10.76 -17.48 -22.67
C ARG A 64 -11.64 -18.70 -22.99
N ASP A 65 -12.89 -18.67 -22.52
CA ASP A 65 -13.93 -19.65 -22.79
C ASP A 65 -15.22 -18.92 -23.23
N GLY A 66 -15.33 -18.66 -24.52
CA GLY A 66 -16.45 -17.91 -25.10
C GLY A 66 -16.51 -16.47 -24.57
N ASP A 67 -17.57 -16.14 -23.84
CA ASP A 67 -17.81 -14.86 -23.17
C ASP A 67 -17.33 -14.84 -21.70
N HIS A 68 -16.58 -15.86 -21.28
CA HIS A 68 -16.03 -16.02 -19.95
C HIS A 68 -14.51 -16.19 -19.99
N TRP A 69 -13.93 -16.16 -18.80
CA TRP A 69 -12.53 -16.47 -18.51
C TRP A 69 -12.46 -17.55 -17.45
N ILE A 70 -11.63 -18.56 -17.68
CA ILE A 70 -11.33 -19.58 -16.67
C ILE A 70 -10.04 -19.18 -15.97
N ILE A 71 -10.15 -18.84 -14.68
CA ILE A 71 -9.02 -18.32 -13.90
C ILE A 71 -8.51 -19.41 -12.96
N ASN A 72 -7.19 -19.66 -13.04
CA ASN A 72 -6.47 -20.61 -12.20
C ASN A 72 -5.17 -20.02 -11.68
N GLY A 73 -4.89 -20.22 -10.39
CA GLY A 73 -3.66 -19.78 -9.76
C GLY A 73 -3.80 -19.47 -8.28
N GLN A 74 -2.77 -18.81 -7.76
CA GLN A 74 -2.78 -18.35 -6.37
C GLN A 74 -2.07 -17.01 -6.25
N LYS A 75 -2.47 -16.23 -5.25
CA LYS A 75 -1.80 -15.00 -4.89
C LYS A 75 -1.38 -15.03 -3.43
N MET A 76 -0.36 -14.25 -3.12
CA MET A 76 0.20 -14.12 -1.78
C MET A 76 0.16 -12.66 -1.36
N TRP A 77 0.01 -12.41 -0.07
CA TRP A 77 -0.03 -11.07 0.52
C TRP A 77 -1.26 -10.27 0.09
N THR A 78 -2.39 -10.94 -0.20
CA THR A 78 -3.65 -10.30 -0.56
C THR A 78 -4.33 -9.74 0.69
N SER A 79 -3.88 -8.56 1.11
CA SER A 79 -4.42 -7.88 2.29
C SER A 79 -5.89 -7.57 2.09
N LEU A 80 -6.68 -7.67 3.18
CA LEU A 80 -8.13 -7.46 3.19
C LEU A 80 -8.97 -8.56 2.51
N ALA A 81 -8.40 -9.58 1.87
CA ALA A 81 -9.19 -10.59 1.14
C ALA A 81 -10.27 -11.29 1.97
N ASN A 82 -10.09 -11.34 3.30
CA ASN A 82 -11.08 -11.88 4.24
C ASN A 82 -12.28 -10.96 4.52
N TYR A 83 -12.28 -9.74 4.00
CA TYR A 83 -13.35 -8.74 4.11
C TYR A 83 -13.76 -8.17 2.75
N ALA A 84 -13.00 -8.50 1.70
CA ALA A 84 -13.19 -7.91 0.39
C ALA A 84 -14.37 -8.54 -0.34
N ASP A 85 -15.14 -7.71 -1.03
CA ASP A 85 -16.18 -8.13 -1.96
C ASP A 85 -15.59 -8.53 -3.31
N TYR A 86 -14.42 -7.92 -3.65
CA TYR A 86 -13.72 -8.18 -4.91
C TYR A 86 -12.21 -8.27 -4.70
N VAL A 87 -11.55 -9.00 -5.61
CA VAL A 87 -10.09 -8.94 -5.78
C VAL A 87 -9.77 -8.28 -7.11
N TRP A 88 -8.97 -7.22 -7.07
CA TRP A 88 -8.30 -6.61 -8.22
C TRP A 88 -7.13 -7.51 -8.63
N LEU A 89 -7.37 -8.39 -9.60
CA LEU A 89 -6.50 -9.51 -9.93
C LEU A 89 -5.71 -9.26 -11.21
N ALA A 90 -4.39 -9.42 -11.13
CA ALA A 90 -3.53 -9.53 -12.31
C ALA A 90 -3.40 -11.01 -12.71
N ALA A 91 -3.74 -11.33 -13.96
CA ALA A 91 -3.58 -12.67 -14.50
C ALA A 91 -2.95 -12.66 -15.89
N ARG A 92 -2.29 -13.75 -16.23
CA ARG A 92 -1.67 -13.97 -17.53
C ARG A 92 -2.68 -14.51 -18.53
N THR A 93 -2.89 -13.77 -19.59
CA THR A 93 -3.78 -14.13 -20.71
C THR A 93 -3.00 -14.54 -21.96
N ASP A 94 -1.72 -14.16 -22.08
CA ASP A 94 -0.81 -14.62 -23.12
C ASP A 94 0.47 -15.18 -22.51
N GLN A 95 0.65 -16.49 -22.65
CA GLN A 95 1.83 -17.22 -22.15
C GLN A 95 3.05 -17.08 -23.06
N ASN A 96 2.85 -16.67 -24.31
CA ASN A 96 3.87 -16.58 -25.35
C ASN A 96 4.26 -15.13 -25.67
N ALA A 97 3.80 -14.16 -24.86
CA ALA A 97 4.14 -12.77 -25.07
C ALA A 97 5.66 -12.56 -25.10
N GLU A 98 6.18 -11.88 -26.15
CA GLU A 98 7.61 -11.57 -26.31
C GLU A 98 8.23 -10.92 -25.06
N LYS A 99 7.44 -10.09 -24.38
CA LYS A 99 7.79 -9.47 -23.09
C LYS A 99 6.77 -9.89 -22.05
N PRO A 100 7.17 -10.48 -20.91
CA PRO A 100 6.25 -11.03 -19.91
C PRO A 100 5.13 -10.09 -19.49
N HIS A 101 5.43 -8.79 -19.32
CA HIS A 101 4.43 -7.79 -18.92
C HIS A 101 3.36 -7.50 -19.98
N ARG A 102 3.59 -7.85 -21.27
CA ARG A 102 2.62 -7.66 -22.36
C ARG A 102 1.57 -8.77 -22.45
N GLY A 103 1.70 -9.83 -21.66
CA GLY A 103 0.73 -10.92 -21.60
C GLY A 103 -0.20 -10.85 -20.38
N LEU A 104 -0.35 -9.71 -19.74
CA LEU A 104 -1.13 -9.54 -18.52
C LEU A 104 -2.43 -8.79 -18.77
N THR A 105 -3.51 -9.24 -18.11
CA THR A 105 -4.83 -8.62 -18.12
C THR A 105 -5.32 -8.45 -16.69
N MET A 106 -6.12 -7.40 -16.45
CA MET A 106 -6.70 -7.12 -15.17
C MET A 106 -8.15 -7.58 -15.09
N PHE A 107 -8.49 -8.17 -13.94
CA PHE A 107 -9.84 -8.65 -13.66
C PHE A 107 -10.30 -8.16 -12.28
N LEU A 108 -11.59 -7.91 -12.16
CA LEU A 108 -12.25 -7.66 -10.89
C LEU A 108 -13.02 -8.92 -10.50
N VAL A 109 -12.43 -9.77 -9.66
CA VAL A 109 -12.99 -11.08 -9.30
C VAL A 109 -13.83 -10.96 -8.04
N PRO A 110 -15.16 -11.25 -8.09
CA PRO A 110 -15.99 -11.35 -6.90
C PRO A 110 -15.49 -12.46 -5.97
N THR A 111 -15.48 -12.21 -4.67
CA THR A 111 -14.96 -13.17 -3.68
C THR A 111 -15.97 -14.26 -3.30
N ASP A 112 -17.22 -14.10 -3.68
CA ASP A 112 -18.30 -15.08 -3.51
C ASP A 112 -18.42 -16.07 -4.67
N PHE A 113 -17.58 -15.96 -5.71
CA PHE A 113 -17.60 -16.91 -6.84
C PHE A 113 -17.06 -18.28 -6.42
N GLU A 114 -17.70 -19.32 -6.91
CA GLU A 114 -17.21 -20.70 -6.78
C GLU A 114 -15.78 -20.81 -7.31
N GLY A 115 -14.94 -21.50 -6.56
CA GLY A 115 -13.51 -21.63 -6.86
C GLY A 115 -12.62 -20.55 -6.24
N PHE A 116 -13.17 -19.49 -5.62
CA PHE A 116 -12.37 -18.57 -4.82
C PHE A 116 -12.25 -19.05 -3.37
N SER A 117 -11.04 -18.99 -2.84
CA SER A 117 -10.80 -19.21 -1.41
C SER A 117 -9.60 -18.42 -0.91
N HIS A 118 -9.51 -18.23 0.40
CA HIS A 118 -8.40 -17.56 1.03
C HIS A 118 -7.96 -18.25 2.33
N THR A 119 -6.68 -18.13 2.66
CA THR A 119 -6.12 -18.61 3.92
C THR A 119 -5.39 -17.45 4.60
N PRO A 120 -5.72 -17.13 5.86
CA PRO A 120 -5.03 -16.07 6.59
C PRO A 120 -3.55 -16.38 6.81
N VAL A 121 -2.71 -15.36 6.59
CA VAL A 121 -1.27 -15.41 6.86
C VAL A 121 -0.95 -14.43 7.98
N ARG A 122 -0.34 -14.92 9.06
CA ARG A 122 0.12 -14.09 10.17
C ARG A 122 1.47 -13.47 9.83
N THR A 123 1.56 -12.17 10.01
CA THR A 123 2.81 -11.41 9.93
C THR A 123 3.11 -10.75 11.28
N MET A 124 4.16 -9.96 11.36
CA MET A 124 4.52 -9.25 12.60
C MET A 124 3.48 -8.23 13.07
N GLY A 125 2.41 -7.98 12.35
CA GLY A 125 1.40 -7.02 12.80
C GLY A 125 0.17 -6.92 11.94
N VAL A 126 0.29 -7.02 10.64
CA VAL A 126 -0.84 -6.96 9.72
C VAL A 126 -1.26 -8.38 9.34
N ARG A 127 -2.55 -8.66 9.39
CA ARG A 127 -3.08 -9.89 8.79
C ARG A 127 -3.16 -9.70 7.28
N THR A 128 -2.66 -10.66 6.54
CA THR A 128 -2.81 -10.76 5.10
C THR A 128 -3.32 -12.14 4.73
N ASN A 129 -3.48 -12.44 3.44
CA ASN A 129 -3.99 -13.73 3.01
C ASN A 129 -3.21 -14.28 1.82
N ALA A 130 -3.14 -15.61 1.72
CA ALA A 130 -2.99 -16.30 0.47
C ALA A 130 -4.40 -16.46 -0.14
N THR A 131 -4.54 -16.23 -1.43
CA THR A 131 -5.80 -16.42 -2.16
C THR A 131 -5.62 -17.41 -3.29
N PHE A 132 -6.63 -18.23 -3.52
CA PHE A 132 -6.62 -19.32 -4.49
C PHE A 132 -7.77 -19.15 -5.47
N TYR A 133 -7.50 -19.47 -6.71
CA TYR A 133 -8.42 -19.39 -7.85
C TYR A 133 -8.41 -20.76 -8.53
N SER A 134 -9.50 -21.49 -8.45
CA SER A 134 -9.64 -22.87 -8.96
C SER A 134 -10.82 -22.92 -9.93
N ASP A 135 -10.51 -22.90 -11.22
CA ASP A 135 -11.47 -22.93 -12.32
C ASP A 135 -12.59 -21.87 -12.20
N ILE A 136 -12.26 -20.67 -11.72
CA ILE A 136 -13.24 -19.60 -11.62
C ILE A 136 -13.71 -19.23 -13.01
N ARG A 137 -15.00 -19.45 -13.28
CA ARG A 137 -15.64 -19.06 -14.53
C ARG A 137 -16.18 -17.65 -14.44
N LEU A 138 -15.33 -16.67 -14.83
CA LEU A 138 -15.57 -15.23 -14.71
C LEU A 138 -16.15 -14.66 -16.02
N PRO A 139 -17.34 -14.01 -16.02
CA PRO A 139 -17.85 -13.30 -17.19
C PRO A 139 -16.90 -12.18 -17.66
N ASP A 140 -16.80 -11.96 -18.99
CA ASP A 140 -15.92 -10.93 -19.58
C ASP A 140 -16.21 -9.50 -19.10
N LYS A 141 -17.41 -9.25 -18.60
CA LYS A 141 -17.78 -7.94 -18.01
C LYS A 141 -16.92 -7.55 -16.79
N TYR A 142 -16.30 -8.52 -16.12
CA TYR A 142 -15.38 -8.28 -15.01
C TYR A 142 -13.93 -8.05 -15.45
N ARG A 143 -13.62 -8.13 -16.73
CA ARG A 143 -12.33 -7.70 -17.27
C ARG A 143 -12.27 -6.17 -17.30
N VAL A 144 -11.16 -5.61 -16.86
CA VAL A 144 -10.96 -4.17 -16.86
C VAL A 144 -9.84 -3.80 -17.84
N GLY A 145 -10.13 -2.88 -18.73
CA GLY A 145 -9.23 -2.49 -19.82
C GLY A 145 -9.13 -3.55 -20.92
N GLU A 146 -8.12 -3.43 -21.76
CA GLU A 146 -7.89 -4.31 -22.92
C GLU A 146 -7.21 -5.62 -22.51
N VAL A 147 -7.48 -6.71 -23.25
CA VAL A 147 -6.75 -7.97 -23.14
C VAL A 147 -5.26 -7.70 -23.39
N ASN A 148 -4.41 -8.24 -22.53
CA ASN A 148 -2.94 -8.02 -22.54
C ASN A 148 -2.52 -6.56 -22.27
N GLY A 149 -3.46 -5.68 -21.94
CA GLY A 149 -3.21 -4.26 -21.56
C GLY A 149 -3.00 -4.03 -20.06
N GLY A 150 -3.03 -5.08 -19.24
CA GLY A 150 -3.05 -4.98 -17.79
C GLY A 150 -1.84 -4.29 -17.16
N TRP A 151 -0.66 -4.38 -17.79
CA TRP A 151 0.55 -3.73 -17.24
C TRP A 151 0.42 -2.22 -17.10
N LYS A 152 -0.24 -1.55 -18.04
CA LYS A 152 -0.51 -0.12 -17.96
C LYS A 152 -1.39 0.21 -16.75
N LEU A 153 -2.42 -0.60 -16.49
CA LEU A 153 -3.32 -0.42 -15.34
C LEU A 153 -2.60 -0.69 -14.01
N ILE A 154 -1.76 -1.74 -13.95
CA ILE A 154 -0.94 -2.06 -12.78
C ILE A 154 -0.01 -0.89 -12.44
N THR A 155 0.73 -0.36 -13.40
CA THR A 155 1.67 0.73 -13.17
C THR A 155 0.97 2.04 -12.80
N GLY A 156 -0.18 2.33 -13.39
CA GLY A 156 -1.03 3.46 -13.02
C GLY A 156 -1.53 3.33 -11.57
N GLN A 157 -2.09 2.18 -11.21
CA GLN A 157 -2.57 1.90 -9.86
C GLN A 157 -1.45 2.00 -8.81
N LEU A 158 -0.26 1.45 -9.10
CA LEU A 158 0.89 1.54 -8.21
C LEU A 158 1.36 2.98 -7.98
N ASN A 159 1.20 3.89 -8.93
CA ASN A 159 1.49 5.31 -8.71
C ASN A 159 0.53 5.92 -7.67
N HIS A 160 -0.77 5.66 -7.79
CA HIS A 160 -1.75 6.08 -6.78
C HIS A 160 -1.45 5.49 -5.40
N GLU A 161 -1.13 4.20 -5.33
CA GLU A 161 -0.78 3.54 -4.08
C GLU A 161 0.45 4.17 -3.41
N ARG A 162 1.50 4.48 -4.16
CA ARG A 162 2.73 5.12 -3.64
C ARG A 162 2.44 6.46 -2.96
N LEU A 163 1.53 7.24 -3.51
CA LEU A 163 1.11 8.53 -2.94
C LEU A 163 0.39 8.34 -1.61
N SER A 164 -0.48 7.35 -1.52
CA SER A 164 -1.27 7.06 -0.32
C SER A 164 -0.44 6.43 0.82
N LEU A 165 0.68 5.78 0.50
CA LEU A 165 1.59 5.21 1.51
C LEU A 165 2.31 6.27 2.34
N VAL A 166 2.52 7.47 1.82
CA VAL A 166 3.28 8.55 2.48
C VAL A 166 2.35 9.71 2.82
N THR A 167 1.75 9.65 4.01
CA THR A 167 0.83 10.68 4.49
C THR A 167 1.36 11.37 5.75
N HIS A 168 1.43 12.69 5.73
CA HIS A 168 1.91 13.49 6.86
C HIS A 168 1.00 13.40 8.11
N GLY A 169 -0.33 13.45 7.91
CA GLY A 169 -1.26 13.71 9.01
C GLY A 169 -1.28 12.67 10.14
N GLN A 170 -1.25 11.38 9.78
CA GLN A 170 -1.28 10.30 10.79
C GLN A 170 0.01 10.24 11.61
N VAL A 171 1.14 10.49 10.97
CA VAL A 171 2.46 10.41 11.61
C VAL A 171 2.71 11.64 12.46
N ALA A 172 2.28 12.82 12.02
CA ALA A 172 2.33 14.06 12.79
C ALA A 172 1.50 13.95 14.08
N ALA A 173 0.29 13.39 14.03
CA ALA A 173 -0.53 13.20 15.22
C ALA A 173 0.12 12.27 16.25
N LEU A 174 0.80 11.23 15.79
CA LEU A 174 1.56 10.33 16.68
C LEU A 174 2.76 11.04 17.33
N TYR A 175 3.48 11.84 16.56
CA TYR A 175 4.58 12.68 17.06
C TYR A 175 4.09 13.64 18.14
N GLU A 176 3.00 14.38 17.90
CA GLU A 176 2.41 15.30 18.87
C GLU A 176 2.01 14.58 20.16
N ALA A 177 1.41 13.38 20.05
CA ALA A 177 1.03 12.57 21.20
C ALA A 177 2.23 12.12 22.03
N VAL A 178 3.36 11.75 21.39
CA VAL A 178 4.61 11.41 22.11
C VAL A 178 5.24 12.64 22.75
N CYS A 179 5.22 13.80 22.09
CA CYS A 179 5.69 15.04 22.69
C CYS A 179 4.92 15.39 23.95
N GLN A 180 3.58 15.30 23.91
CA GLN A 180 2.73 15.56 25.07
C GLN A 180 3.02 14.56 26.19
N TRP A 181 3.13 13.26 25.87
CA TRP A 181 3.48 12.25 26.85
C TRP A 181 4.84 12.52 27.51
N ALA A 182 5.86 12.93 26.76
CA ALA A 182 7.17 13.28 27.29
C ALA A 182 7.14 14.54 28.18
N ALA A 183 6.27 15.51 27.83
CA ALA A 183 6.05 16.71 28.65
C ALA A 183 5.39 16.40 30.00
N ASP A 184 4.56 15.35 30.05
CA ASP A 184 3.85 14.95 31.27
C ASP A 184 4.65 13.94 32.12
N THR A 185 5.61 13.23 31.52
CA THR A 185 6.36 12.16 32.18
C THR A 185 7.50 12.70 33.04
N PRO A 186 7.55 12.36 34.36
CA PRO A 186 8.67 12.71 35.22
C PRO A 186 9.97 12.02 34.78
N ALA A 187 11.08 12.73 34.94
CA ALA A 187 12.44 12.21 34.72
C ALA A 187 13.41 12.80 35.74
N ALA A 188 14.65 12.32 35.77
CA ALA A 188 15.67 12.85 36.66
C ALA A 188 15.90 14.36 36.38
N GLY A 189 15.66 15.18 37.37
CA GLY A 189 15.86 16.64 37.29
C GLY A 189 14.72 17.43 36.64
N GLY A 190 13.54 16.81 36.37
CA GLY A 190 12.39 17.51 35.80
C GLY A 190 11.47 16.64 35.00
N LYS A 191 11.20 17.01 33.75
CA LYS A 191 10.38 16.25 32.80
C LYS A 191 11.22 15.57 31.74
N LEU A 192 10.70 14.49 31.16
CA LEU A 192 11.38 13.72 30.11
C LEU A 192 11.66 14.61 28.87
N LEU A 193 10.74 15.49 28.52
CA LEU A 193 10.90 16.45 27.42
C LEU A 193 12.10 17.41 27.61
N GLU A 194 12.53 17.66 28.85
CA GLU A 194 13.64 18.56 29.17
C GLU A 194 15.00 17.89 28.98
N GLN A 195 15.05 16.58 28.78
CA GLN A 195 16.28 15.85 28.56
C GLN A 195 16.87 16.18 27.17
N PRO A 196 18.16 16.59 27.06
CA PRO A 196 18.75 17.00 25.77
C PRO A 196 18.66 15.96 24.66
N TRP A 197 18.83 14.67 24.99
CA TRP A 197 18.74 13.60 24.01
C TRP A 197 17.31 13.38 23.50
N VAL A 198 16.28 13.60 24.35
CA VAL A 198 14.86 13.56 23.95
C VAL A 198 14.56 14.69 22.98
N GLN A 199 15.00 15.90 23.32
CA GLN A 199 14.85 17.09 22.46
C GLN A 199 15.51 16.87 21.10
N ALA A 200 16.72 16.28 21.07
CA ALA A 200 17.44 15.98 19.83
C ALA A 200 16.66 14.97 18.96
N ASN A 201 16.13 13.89 19.55
CA ASN A 201 15.33 12.91 18.81
C ASN A 201 14.02 13.51 18.28
N LEU A 202 13.30 14.26 19.11
CA LEU A 202 12.06 14.93 18.71
C LEU A 202 12.30 16.01 17.63
N ALA A 203 13.41 16.74 17.69
CA ALA A 203 13.79 17.71 16.67
C ALA A 203 14.10 17.03 15.31
N ARG A 204 14.80 15.89 15.31
CA ARG A 204 15.02 15.09 14.09
C ARG A 204 13.71 14.65 13.47
N VAL A 205 12.80 14.13 14.30
CA VAL A 205 11.47 13.71 13.84
C VAL A 205 10.70 14.91 13.26
N LYS A 206 10.70 16.05 13.95
CA LYS A 206 10.02 17.26 13.50
C LYS A 206 10.54 17.74 12.15
N THR A 207 11.86 17.79 11.99
CA THR A 207 12.48 18.16 10.71
C THR A 207 12.04 17.27 9.56
N GLY A 208 12.09 15.95 9.76
CA GLY A 208 11.65 15.01 8.72
C GLY A 208 10.15 15.11 8.41
N LEU A 209 9.30 15.38 9.42
CA LEU A 209 7.87 15.62 9.22
C LEU A 209 7.61 16.86 8.34
N GLU A 210 8.38 17.95 8.52
CA GLU A 210 8.26 19.13 7.65
C GLU A 210 8.66 18.79 6.20
N VAL A 211 9.71 17.98 6.00
CA VAL A 211 10.08 17.51 4.65
C VAL A 211 8.96 16.66 4.04
N VAL A 212 8.42 15.68 4.77
CA VAL A 212 7.28 14.85 4.27
C VAL A 212 6.09 15.73 3.92
N LYS A 213 5.77 16.71 4.74
CA LYS A 213 4.67 17.65 4.49
C LYS A 213 4.86 18.40 3.17
N LEU A 214 6.05 18.92 2.93
CA LEU A 214 6.37 19.62 1.67
C LEU A 214 6.33 18.69 0.47
N ILE A 215 6.80 17.44 0.61
CA ILE A 215 6.71 16.42 -0.43
C ILE A 215 5.23 16.15 -0.76
N CYS A 216 4.38 15.92 0.25
CA CYS A 216 2.95 15.69 0.04
C CYS A 216 2.27 16.87 -0.67
N TRP A 217 2.61 18.11 -0.30
CA TRP A 217 2.07 19.29 -0.96
C TRP A 217 2.53 19.43 -2.41
N LYS A 218 3.83 19.17 -2.67
CA LYS A 218 4.34 19.16 -4.04
C LYS A 218 3.65 18.11 -4.90
N GLN A 219 3.43 16.92 -4.36
CA GLN A 219 2.71 15.86 -5.07
C GLN A 219 1.28 16.26 -5.40
N ALA A 220 0.53 16.79 -4.42
CA ALA A 220 -0.83 17.25 -4.63
C ALA A 220 -0.88 18.34 -5.73
N TRP A 221 0.02 19.31 -5.67
CA TRP A 221 0.14 20.34 -6.71
C TRP A 221 0.48 19.75 -8.07
N SER A 222 1.40 18.77 -8.15
CA SER A 222 1.76 18.12 -9.41
C SER A 222 0.60 17.32 -10.02
N MET A 223 -0.24 16.72 -9.17
CA MET A 223 -1.46 16.03 -9.61
C MET A 223 -2.48 17.01 -10.21
N ASP A 224 -2.70 18.15 -9.55
CA ASP A 224 -3.60 19.20 -10.05
C ASP A 224 -3.14 19.77 -11.41
N GLN A 225 -1.86 19.67 -11.73
CA GLN A 225 -1.27 20.12 -13.00
C GLN A 225 -1.09 18.99 -14.02
N ASP A 226 -1.56 17.77 -13.75
CA ASP A 226 -1.34 16.59 -14.60
C ASP A 226 0.18 16.32 -14.86
N ALA A 227 1.04 16.73 -13.94
CA ALA A 227 2.50 16.76 -14.10
C ALA A 227 3.24 15.80 -13.17
N LEU A 228 2.53 14.90 -12.48
CA LEU A 228 3.16 13.95 -11.56
C LEU A 228 3.94 12.88 -12.33
N GLY A 229 5.28 12.95 -12.29
CA GLY A 229 6.16 11.97 -12.90
C GLY A 229 6.40 10.73 -12.01
N MET A 230 6.80 9.63 -12.66
CA MET A 230 7.15 8.38 -11.95
C MET A 230 8.33 8.57 -10.99
N ALA A 231 9.29 9.42 -11.34
CA ALA A 231 10.45 9.71 -10.50
C ALA A 231 10.05 10.43 -9.20
N GLU A 232 9.16 11.42 -9.30
CA GLU A 232 8.65 12.16 -8.14
C GLU A 232 7.84 11.26 -7.19
N ALA A 233 6.96 10.43 -7.74
CA ALA A 233 6.20 9.46 -6.95
C ALA A 233 7.12 8.45 -6.25
N SER A 234 8.15 7.96 -6.95
CA SER A 234 9.14 7.03 -6.41
C SER A 234 10.03 7.70 -5.35
N MET A 235 10.46 8.95 -5.55
CA MET A 235 11.25 9.72 -4.58
C MET A 235 10.47 9.92 -3.28
N ALA A 236 9.21 10.30 -3.36
CA ALA A 236 8.37 10.48 -2.19
C ALA A 236 8.17 9.18 -1.42
N LYS A 237 7.96 8.07 -2.13
CA LYS A 237 7.82 6.75 -1.53
C LYS A 237 9.10 6.33 -0.82
N VAL A 238 10.27 6.45 -1.43
CA VAL A 238 11.56 6.10 -0.81
C VAL A 238 11.79 6.94 0.44
N TYR A 239 11.77 8.26 0.30
CA TYR A 239 12.05 9.15 1.43
C TYR A 239 11.05 8.94 2.58
N GLY A 240 9.75 8.96 2.26
CA GLY A 240 8.72 8.92 3.29
C GLY A 240 8.70 7.59 4.05
N THR A 241 8.82 6.46 3.35
CA THR A 241 8.76 5.15 4.01
C THR A 241 10.00 4.86 4.85
N GLU A 242 11.19 5.22 4.41
CA GLU A 242 12.43 5.09 5.20
C GLU A 242 12.43 6.04 6.39
N PHE A 243 11.98 7.27 6.19
CA PHE A 243 11.83 8.21 7.28
C PHE A 243 10.81 7.73 8.31
N PHE A 244 9.70 7.10 7.92
CA PHE A 244 8.72 6.58 8.87
C PHE A 244 9.30 5.46 9.73
N VAL A 245 10.11 4.58 9.17
CA VAL A 245 10.82 3.55 9.96
C VAL A 245 11.73 4.20 11.01
N GLU A 246 12.53 5.19 10.59
CA GLU A 246 13.42 5.93 11.49
C GLU A 246 12.64 6.74 12.53
N LEU A 247 11.56 7.40 12.13
CA LEU A 247 10.69 8.16 13.02
C LEU A 247 10.13 7.28 14.14
N TYR A 248 9.58 6.10 13.81
CA TYR A 248 9.03 5.20 14.81
C TYR A 248 10.12 4.71 15.76
N ARG A 249 11.33 4.44 15.27
CA ARG A 249 12.49 4.07 16.07
C ARG A 249 12.86 5.19 17.07
N LEU A 250 12.98 6.44 16.60
CA LEU A 250 13.33 7.59 17.45
C LEU A 250 12.25 7.85 18.51
N LEU A 251 10.97 7.75 18.16
CA LEU A 251 9.88 7.92 19.11
C LEU A 251 9.85 6.79 20.15
N LEU A 252 10.16 5.53 19.75
CA LEU A 252 10.30 4.42 20.70
C LEU A 252 11.47 4.63 21.66
N GLU A 253 12.59 5.15 21.21
CA GLU A 253 13.70 5.51 22.10
C GLU A 253 13.27 6.54 23.15
N VAL A 254 12.50 7.56 22.76
CA VAL A 254 11.95 8.54 23.70
C VAL A 254 11.04 7.89 24.74
N MET A 255 10.17 6.96 24.33
CA MET A 255 9.24 6.28 25.24
C MET A 255 9.88 5.15 26.04
N GLY A 256 11.03 4.63 25.60
CA GLY A 256 11.72 3.51 26.26
C GLY A 256 10.80 2.30 26.41
N GLN A 257 10.86 1.64 27.56
CA GLN A 257 10.05 0.45 27.84
C GLN A 257 8.53 0.69 27.74
N ALA A 258 8.06 1.89 28.08
CA ALA A 258 6.64 2.22 28.00
C ALA A 258 6.11 2.18 26.54
N GLY A 259 6.99 2.46 25.55
CA GLY A 259 6.63 2.41 24.13
C GLY A 259 6.53 1.00 23.55
N THR A 260 7.02 -0.03 24.24
CA THR A 260 7.05 -1.42 23.72
C THR A 260 5.84 -2.27 24.13
N ILE A 261 4.92 -1.70 24.90
CA ILE A 261 3.73 -2.42 25.38
C ILE A 261 2.69 -2.47 24.25
N VAL A 262 2.29 -3.69 23.88
CA VAL A 262 1.30 -3.93 22.83
C VAL A 262 -0.09 -3.43 23.24
N SER A 263 -0.93 -3.12 22.24
CA SER A 263 -2.35 -2.82 22.47
C SER A 263 -3.03 -3.92 23.27
N ASP A 264 -4.07 -3.58 24.00
CA ASP A 264 -4.84 -4.49 24.87
C ASP A 264 -4.10 -4.99 26.13
N SER A 265 -2.83 -4.59 26.34
CA SER A 265 -2.09 -4.88 27.55
C SER A 265 -2.31 -3.80 28.60
N PRO A 266 -2.38 -4.18 29.91
CA PRO A 266 -2.41 -3.21 30.99
C PRO A 266 -1.23 -2.25 30.92
N GLY A 267 -1.47 -0.94 30.97
CA GLY A 267 -0.43 0.09 30.92
C GLY A 267 0.06 0.46 29.51
N ALA A 268 -0.59 -0.01 28.44
CA ALA A 268 -0.27 0.38 27.06
C ALA A 268 -0.44 1.89 26.85
N ILE A 269 0.66 2.62 26.72
CA ILE A 269 0.69 4.05 26.44
C ILE A 269 0.27 4.27 24.98
N LEU A 270 -0.51 5.34 24.72
CA LEU A 270 -1.06 5.66 23.41
C LEU A 270 -1.76 4.46 22.76
N GLN A 271 -2.35 3.58 23.56
CA GLN A 271 -3.05 2.36 23.12
C GLN A 271 -2.14 1.40 22.32
N GLY A 272 -0.83 1.39 22.58
CA GLY A 272 0.13 0.57 21.83
C GLY A 272 0.34 0.99 20.37
N LYS A 273 -0.16 2.17 19.97
CA LYS A 273 -0.08 2.63 18.56
C LYS A 273 1.35 2.74 18.06
N LEU A 274 2.29 3.21 18.89
CA LEU A 274 3.66 3.39 18.47
C LEU A 274 4.37 2.03 18.29
N GLU A 275 4.18 1.11 19.23
CA GLU A 275 4.68 -0.26 19.12
C GLU A 275 4.22 -0.92 17.83
N PHE A 276 2.91 -0.87 17.58
CA PHE A 276 2.31 -1.42 16.36
C PHE A 276 2.91 -0.79 15.09
N ARG A 277 3.01 0.54 15.02
CA ARG A 277 3.57 1.25 13.87
C ARG A 277 5.04 0.94 13.63
N TYR A 278 5.84 0.81 14.69
CA TYR A 278 7.22 0.38 14.56
C TYR A 278 7.33 -1.03 13.98
N ARG A 279 6.57 -1.96 14.55
CA ARG A 279 6.60 -3.37 14.16
C ARG A 279 6.17 -3.60 12.71
N VAL A 280 5.17 -2.84 12.22
CA VAL A 280 4.68 -2.96 10.85
C VAL A 280 5.37 -2.01 9.86
N GLY A 281 6.11 -1.02 10.35
CA GLY A 281 6.65 0.06 9.52
C GLY A 281 7.57 -0.41 8.40
N SER A 282 8.32 -1.50 8.62
CA SER A 282 9.23 -2.05 7.60
C SER A 282 8.50 -2.50 6.31
N VAL A 283 7.23 -2.91 6.38
CA VAL A 283 6.47 -3.32 5.19
C VAL A 283 6.35 -2.18 4.17
N LEU A 284 6.38 -0.94 4.65
CA LEU A 284 6.27 0.23 3.78
C LEU A 284 7.46 0.36 2.82
N THR A 285 8.63 -0.21 3.15
CA THR A 285 9.83 -0.10 2.32
C THR A 285 9.82 -1.04 1.11
N PHE A 286 8.94 -2.06 1.10
CA PHE A 286 8.81 -3.00 -0.03
C PHE A 286 7.37 -3.14 -0.56
N GLY A 287 6.32 -2.86 0.24
CA GLY A 287 4.94 -2.76 -0.23
C GLY A 287 4.78 -1.63 -1.26
N GLY A 288 3.97 -1.80 -2.28
CA GLY A 288 3.84 -0.85 -3.38
C GLY A 288 5.09 -0.74 -4.28
N GLY A 289 5.98 -1.76 -4.23
CA GLY A 289 7.27 -1.86 -4.92
C GLY A 289 8.45 -1.55 -4.00
N ALA A 290 9.47 -2.43 -4.00
CA ALA A 290 10.65 -2.31 -3.16
C ALA A 290 11.40 -0.98 -3.39
N ASN A 291 11.95 -0.39 -2.32
CA ASN A 291 12.64 0.91 -2.39
C ASN A 291 13.86 0.88 -3.31
N GLU A 292 14.49 -0.28 -3.48
CA GLU A 292 15.58 -0.52 -4.44
C GLU A 292 15.08 -0.29 -5.87
N VAL A 293 13.94 -0.87 -6.22
CA VAL A 293 13.30 -0.66 -7.55
C VAL A 293 12.87 0.80 -7.73
N GLN A 294 12.37 1.45 -6.66
CA GLN A 294 12.03 2.88 -6.74
C GLN A 294 13.27 3.74 -7.00
N ARG A 295 14.44 3.39 -6.44
CA ARG A 295 15.70 4.08 -6.74
C ARG A 295 16.13 3.89 -8.19
N ASP A 296 15.94 2.69 -8.76
CA ASP A 296 16.17 2.46 -10.19
C ASP A 296 15.24 3.32 -11.07
N ILE A 297 13.97 3.45 -10.69
CA ILE A 297 13.02 4.33 -11.41
C ILE A 297 13.47 5.80 -11.32
N ILE A 298 13.88 6.27 -10.15
CA ILE A 298 14.41 7.63 -9.97
C ILE A 298 15.65 7.85 -10.85
N ALA A 299 16.59 6.89 -10.85
CA ALA A 299 17.79 6.96 -11.64
C ALA A 299 17.49 7.06 -13.15
N MET A 300 16.61 6.20 -13.65
CA MET A 300 16.28 6.16 -15.08
C MET A 300 15.38 7.32 -15.52
N ALA A 301 14.28 7.56 -14.81
CA ALA A 301 13.25 8.52 -15.24
C ALA A 301 13.51 9.95 -14.73
N GLY A 302 14.21 10.11 -13.60
CA GLY A 302 14.50 11.41 -13.00
C GLY A 302 15.89 11.94 -13.34
N LEU A 303 16.91 11.07 -13.37
CA LEU A 303 18.30 11.44 -13.60
C LEU A 303 18.83 11.03 -14.98
N TRP A 304 17.99 10.43 -15.83
CA TRP A 304 18.32 9.97 -17.18
C TRP A 304 19.53 9.02 -17.24
N MET A 305 19.77 8.27 -16.16
CA MET A 305 20.84 7.27 -16.12
C MET A 305 20.49 6.06 -16.99
N PRO A 306 21.48 5.44 -17.65
CA PRO A 306 21.24 4.26 -18.46
C PRO A 306 20.78 3.09 -17.58
N ARG A 307 19.91 2.23 -18.16
CA ARG A 307 19.52 0.99 -17.53
C ARG A 307 20.72 0.03 -17.44
N THR A 308 20.98 -0.47 -16.24
CA THR A 308 22.15 -1.35 -15.98
C THR A 308 21.87 -2.83 -16.22
N ARG A 309 20.59 -3.21 -16.49
CA ARG A 309 20.19 -4.61 -16.76
C ARG A 309 19.07 -4.68 -17.79
#